data_e743e04a3d4ee01d50078e7624406a04
#
_entry.id   e743e04a3d4ee01d50078e7624406a04
#
_cell.length_a   1.000
_cell.length_b   1.000
_cell.length_c   1.000
_cell.angle_alpha   90.00
_cell.angle_beta   90.00
_cell.angle_gamma   90.00
#
_symmetry.space_group_name_H-M   'P 1'
#
loop_
_entity.id
_entity.type
_entity.pdbx_description
1 polymer ?
#
loop_
_entity_poly.entity_id
_entity_poly.type
_entity_poly.pdbx_seq_one_letter_code
_entity_poly.pdbx_strand_id
1 'polypeptide(L)'
;MQTPTHPPSEEDRRETARLVKAVEVVYEDDDLIAFNKPTGLLIAPDRWDRDRLNLMRVIHERWSPEYFNAHRLDRDTSGLVLCAKTRATLTALCRLFEKGAIVKRYRALVRGAPPERAGLVRARVVPDRFHPGRMCVGRPGKRAETRYEVVKAWRGFTMLRCEPLTGRTHQIRVHLAHVGCPILGDAFYGDGRGLMLSEIKRRYRHGADAERPLIGHLALHAESLTFEHPADGRAMEITTPPPRAFDLAVRYLDRFAG
;
A
#
# COMPACT_ATOMS: atom_id res chain seq x y z
N MET A 1 23.53 -6.71 19.45
CA MET A 1 22.10 -6.41 19.62
C MET A 1 22.01 -5.20 20.52
N GLN A 2 21.81 -4.02 19.95
CA GLN A 2 21.57 -2.82 20.76
C GLN A 2 20.05 -2.63 20.82
N THR A 3 19.48 -2.88 22.00
CA THR A 3 18.15 -2.38 22.36
C THR A 3 18.17 -0.85 22.23
N PRO A 4 17.08 -0.22 21.75
CA PRO A 4 17.00 1.23 21.72
C PRO A 4 17.15 1.75 23.15
N THR A 5 18.22 2.50 23.40
CA THR A 5 18.65 2.97 24.72
C THR A 5 17.89 4.20 25.21
N HIS A 6 16.81 4.61 24.52
CA HIS A 6 15.96 5.72 24.94
C HIS A 6 14.49 5.33 24.93
N PRO A 7 13.72 5.70 25.96
CA PRO A 7 12.27 5.53 25.94
C PRO A 7 11.69 6.32 24.73
N PRO A 8 10.58 5.82 24.12
CA PRO A 8 9.96 6.48 22.96
C PRO A 8 9.56 7.91 23.32
N SER A 9 9.83 8.84 22.42
CA SER A 9 9.46 10.25 22.57
C SER A 9 7.94 10.42 22.69
N GLU A 10 7.48 11.57 23.13
CA GLU A 10 6.03 11.87 23.17
C GLU A 10 5.43 11.86 21.74
N GLU A 11 6.19 12.29 20.75
CA GLU A 11 5.81 12.27 19.35
C GLU A 11 5.66 10.82 18.84
N ASP A 12 6.58 9.91 19.17
CA ASP A 12 6.50 8.49 18.82
C ASP A 12 5.27 7.83 19.46
N ARG A 13 4.95 8.20 20.71
CA ARG A 13 3.75 7.68 21.39
C ARG A 13 2.47 8.17 20.74
N ARG A 14 2.40 9.45 20.33
CA ARG A 14 1.25 10.03 19.63
C ARG A 14 1.06 9.38 18.25
N GLU A 15 2.15 9.20 17.52
CA GLU A 15 2.11 8.52 16.21
C GLU A 15 1.66 7.06 16.37
N THR A 16 2.20 6.32 17.34
CA THR A 16 1.78 4.96 17.68
C THR A 16 0.28 4.90 17.97
N ALA A 17 -0.21 5.76 18.85
CA ALA A 17 -1.63 5.82 19.20
C ALA A 17 -2.52 6.15 17.99
N ARG A 18 -2.06 7.04 17.11
CA ARG A 18 -2.73 7.38 15.85
C ARG A 18 -2.83 6.18 14.92
N LEU A 19 -1.74 5.44 14.73
CA LEU A 19 -1.70 4.24 13.88
C LEU A 19 -2.61 3.14 14.42
N VAL A 20 -2.58 2.87 15.72
CA VAL A 20 -3.46 1.88 16.38
C VAL A 20 -4.93 2.24 16.19
N LYS A 21 -5.30 3.50 16.40
CA LYS A 21 -6.68 3.99 16.23
C LYS A 21 -7.16 3.90 14.78
N ALA A 22 -6.26 4.04 13.81
CA ALA A 22 -6.58 4.04 12.38
C ALA A 22 -6.77 2.64 11.78
N VAL A 23 -6.53 1.57 12.55
CA VAL A 23 -6.84 0.20 12.12
C VAL A 23 -8.32 -0.06 12.32
N GLU A 24 -9.04 -0.32 11.23
CA GLU A 24 -10.48 -0.53 11.20
C GLU A 24 -10.83 -1.87 10.57
N VAL A 25 -11.85 -2.56 11.10
CA VAL A 25 -12.45 -3.74 10.47
C VAL A 25 -13.34 -3.27 9.33
N VAL A 26 -13.18 -3.85 8.14
CA VAL A 26 -13.97 -3.54 6.95
C VAL A 26 -14.87 -4.70 6.51
N TYR A 27 -14.58 -5.89 6.97
CA TYR A 27 -15.38 -7.09 6.74
C TYR A 27 -15.12 -8.11 7.84
N GLU A 28 -16.14 -8.87 8.24
CA GLU A 28 -16.03 -9.97 9.18
C GLU A 28 -17.15 -10.99 8.96
N ASP A 29 -16.79 -12.28 9.00
CA ASP A 29 -17.71 -13.42 9.11
C ASP A 29 -17.11 -14.50 10.03
N ASP A 30 -17.62 -15.72 10.00
CA ASP A 30 -17.15 -16.81 10.89
C ASP A 30 -15.72 -17.27 10.59
N ASP A 31 -15.27 -17.16 9.35
CA ASP A 31 -13.97 -17.66 8.86
C ASP A 31 -12.93 -16.56 8.63
N LEU A 32 -13.38 -15.36 8.22
CA LEU A 32 -12.55 -14.30 7.71
C LEU A 32 -12.76 -13.00 8.47
N ILE A 33 -11.70 -12.23 8.56
CA ILE A 33 -11.76 -10.83 8.96
C ILE A 33 -10.82 -10.01 8.09
N ALA A 34 -11.24 -8.82 7.67
CA ALA A 34 -10.42 -7.92 6.87
C ALA A 34 -10.29 -6.55 7.53
N PHE A 35 -9.10 -6.00 7.46
CA PHE A 35 -8.74 -4.73 8.07
C PHE A 35 -8.30 -3.70 7.04
N ASN A 36 -8.65 -2.44 7.26
CA ASN A 36 -8.01 -1.30 6.60
C ASN A 36 -6.73 -0.92 7.35
N LYS A 37 -5.58 -1.20 6.75
CA LYS A 37 -4.28 -0.87 7.30
C LYS A 37 -3.90 0.57 6.98
N PRO A 38 -3.55 1.42 7.94
CA PRO A 38 -2.99 2.74 7.66
C PRO A 38 -1.60 2.64 7.00
N THR A 39 -1.17 3.71 6.32
CA THR A 39 0.23 3.86 5.89
C THR A 39 1.17 3.95 7.10
N GLY A 40 2.43 3.52 6.95
CA GLY A 40 3.45 3.58 8.00
C GLY A 40 3.47 2.38 8.95
N LEU A 41 2.45 1.50 8.92
CA LEU A 41 2.35 0.32 9.79
C LEU A 41 2.84 -0.94 9.07
N LEU A 42 3.77 -1.69 9.67
CA LEU A 42 4.17 -3.03 9.21
C LEU A 42 3.02 -4.03 9.37
N ILE A 43 3.02 -5.13 8.63
CA ILE A 43 2.06 -6.24 8.84
C ILE A 43 2.47 -7.11 10.02
N ALA A 44 3.73 -7.53 10.05
CA ALA A 44 4.28 -8.45 11.05
C ALA A 44 5.62 -7.88 11.56
N PRO A 45 6.17 -8.42 12.65
CA PRO A 45 7.43 -7.98 13.22
C PRO A 45 8.55 -7.92 12.18
N ASP A 46 9.40 -6.91 12.27
CA ASP A 46 10.62 -6.79 11.50
C ASP A 46 11.66 -7.80 12.03
N ARG A 47 12.56 -8.25 11.15
CA ARG A 47 13.68 -9.13 11.54
C ARG A 47 14.66 -8.43 12.47
N TRP A 48 14.75 -7.09 12.35
CA TRP A 48 15.74 -6.25 13.04
C TRP A 48 15.19 -5.59 14.29
N ASP A 49 13.86 -5.40 14.35
CA ASP A 49 13.16 -4.75 15.48
C ASP A 49 11.84 -5.49 15.72
N ARG A 50 11.88 -6.48 16.61
CA ARG A 50 10.70 -7.30 16.96
C ARG A 50 9.66 -6.55 17.77
N ASP A 51 10.07 -5.50 18.47
CA ASP A 51 9.20 -4.72 19.35
C ASP A 51 8.46 -3.61 18.59
N ARG A 52 8.85 -3.37 17.33
CA ARG A 52 8.21 -2.38 16.49
C ARG A 52 6.73 -2.66 16.29
N LEU A 53 5.92 -1.61 16.46
CA LEU A 53 4.49 -1.70 16.22
C LEU A 53 4.20 -2.27 14.83
N ASN A 54 3.30 -3.25 14.80
CA ASN A 54 2.86 -3.87 13.55
C ASN A 54 1.36 -4.24 13.64
N LEU A 55 0.75 -4.46 12.47
CA LEU A 55 -0.69 -4.71 12.37
C LEU A 55 -1.12 -5.95 13.16
N MET A 56 -0.34 -7.05 13.07
CA MET A 56 -0.72 -8.27 13.78
C MET A 56 -0.70 -8.11 15.29
N ARG A 57 0.26 -7.33 15.82
CA ARG A 57 0.24 -6.97 17.25
C ARG A 57 -1.02 -6.19 17.61
N VAL A 58 -1.40 -5.18 16.83
CA VAL A 58 -2.65 -4.41 17.06
C VAL A 58 -3.88 -5.31 16.98
N ILE A 59 -3.92 -6.23 16.00
CA ILE A 59 -5.03 -7.19 15.84
C ILE A 59 -5.12 -8.12 17.05
N HIS A 60 -3.99 -8.67 17.51
CA HIS A 60 -3.96 -9.59 18.63
C HIS A 60 -4.35 -8.92 19.96
N GLU A 61 -3.97 -7.66 20.15
CA GLU A 61 -4.31 -6.90 21.37
C GLU A 61 -5.79 -6.43 21.38
N ARG A 62 -6.39 -6.13 20.22
CA ARG A 62 -7.73 -5.51 20.14
C ARG A 62 -8.85 -6.46 19.79
N TRP A 63 -8.57 -7.58 19.09
CA TRP A 63 -9.59 -8.52 18.59
C TRP A 63 -9.32 -9.95 19.04
N SER A 64 -8.31 -10.63 18.50
CA SER A 64 -7.97 -12.01 18.89
C SER A 64 -6.52 -12.39 18.58
N PRO A 65 -5.83 -13.04 19.52
CA PRO A 65 -4.49 -13.60 19.28
C PRO A 65 -4.49 -14.77 18.28
N GLU A 66 -5.65 -15.33 17.96
CA GLU A 66 -5.80 -16.47 17.04
C GLU A 66 -5.98 -16.06 15.59
N TYR A 67 -6.00 -14.76 15.26
CA TYR A 67 -6.12 -14.29 13.88
C TYR A 67 -4.77 -14.32 13.17
N PHE A 68 -4.77 -14.68 11.88
CA PHE A 68 -3.58 -14.86 11.06
C PHE A 68 -3.70 -14.07 9.77
N ASN A 69 -2.69 -13.25 9.44
CA ASN A 69 -2.68 -12.57 8.16
C ASN A 69 -2.44 -13.55 7.01
N ALA A 70 -3.30 -13.53 5.99
CA ALA A 70 -3.18 -14.40 4.81
C ALA A 70 -2.18 -13.85 3.76
N HIS A 71 -1.92 -12.56 3.78
CA HIS A 71 -0.98 -11.89 2.89
C HIS A 71 -0.35 -10.68 3.56
N ARG A 72 0.48 -9.96 2.83
CA ARG A 72 1.16 -8.76 3.34
C ARG A 72 1.09 -7.58 2.39
N LEU A 73 1.12 -6.38 2.96
CA LEU A 73 1.38 -5.12 2.28
C LEU A 73 2.73 -4.55 2.74
N ASP A 74 3.32 -3.69 1.95
CA ASP A 74 4.48 -2.91 2.37
C ASP A 74 4.09 -1.97 3.53
N ARG A 75 5.07 -1.54 4.33
CA ARG A 75 4.84 -0.63 5.45
C ARG A 75 4.03 0.60 5.05
N ASP A 76 4.45 1.24 3.97
CA ASP A 76 3.91 2.53 3.55
C ASP A 76 2.68 2.41 2.61
N THR A 77 2.36 1.20 2.15
CA THR A 77 1.11 0.91 1.43
C THR A 77 -0.04 0.82 2.43
N SER A 78 -1.10 1.59 2.19
CA SER A 78 -2.36 1.50 2.95
C SER A 78 -3.34 0.51 2.32
N GLY A 79 -4.39 0.14 3.05
CA GLY A 79 -5.53 -0.59 2.51
C GLY A 79 -5.73 -2.00 3.05
N LEU A 80 -6.41 -2.79 2.26
CA LEU A 80 -7.02 -4.05 2.67
C LEU A 80 -6.01 -5.13 3.03
N VAL A 81 -6.14 -5.68 4.22
CA VAL A 81 -5.42 -6.87 4.70
C VAL A 81 -6.43 -7.91 5.16
N LEU A 82 -6.39 -9.08 4.50
CA LEU A 82 -7.24 -10.22 4.81
C LEU A 82 -6.56 -11.13 5.82
N CYS A 83 -7.29 -11.48 6.87
CA CYS A 83 -6.88 -12.41 7.91
C CYS A 83 -7.85 -13.58 8.00
N ALA A 84 -7.33 -14.73 8.41
CA ALA A 84 -8.10 -15.94 8.75
C ALA A 84 -8.33 -15.98 10.25
N LYS A 85 -9.51 -16.45 10.67
CA LYS A 85 -9.83 -16.70 12.07
C LYS A 85 -9.35 -18.08 12.56
N THR A 86 -9.07 -19.01 11.64
CA THR A 86 -8.56 -20.35 11.95
C THR A 86 -7.35 -20.71 11.09
N ARG A 87 -6.58 -21.71 11.53
CA ARG A 87 -5.45 -22.23 10.72
C ARG A 87 -5.93 -22.96 9.46
N ALA A 88 -7.09 -23.61 9.49
CA ALA A 88 -7.68 -24.26 8.32
C ALA A 88 -8.00 -23.23 7.24
N THR A 89 -8.68 -22.15 7.61
CA THR A 89 -8.99 -21.02 6.73
C THR A 89 -7.73 -20.34 6.21
N LEU A 90 -6.71 -20.13 7.06
CA LEU A 90 -5.42 -19.60 6.64
C LEU A 90 -4.79 -20.46 5.53
N THR A 91 -4.77 -21.79 5.72
CA THR A 91 -4.21 -22.73 4.73
C THR A 91 -4.96 -22.63 3.38
N ALA A 92 -6.28 -22.53 3.42
CA ALA A 92 -7.09 -22.38 2.22
C ALA A 92 -6.82 -21.05 1.52
N LEU A 93 -6.76 -19.94 2.25
CA LEU A 93 -6.43 -18.61 1.69
C LEU A 93 -5.02 -18.58 1.08
N CYS A 94 -4.02 -19.15 1.76
CA CYS A 94 -2.66 -19.23 1.22
C CYS A 94 -2.63 -19.95 -0.14
N ARG A 95 -3.37 -21.05 -0.29
CA ARG A 95 -3.51 -21.77 -1.56
C ARG A 95 -4.16 -20.91 -2.65
N LEU A 96 -5.17 -20.13 -2.31
CA LEU A 96 -5.81 -19.19 -3.27
C LEU A 96 -4.81 -18.10 -3.72
N PHE A 97 -4.03 -17.54 -2.80
CA PHE A 97 -2.97 -16.57 -3.14
C PHE A 97 -1.87 -17.19 -4.03
N GLU A 98 -1.40 -18.39 -3.71
CA GLU A 98 -0.37 -19.12 -4.47
C GLU A 98 -0.82 -19.46 -5.88
N LYS A 99 -2.08 -19.87 -6.06
CA LYS A 99 -2.69 -20.15 -7.37
C LYS A 99 -3.03 -18.89 -8.16
N GLY A 100 -2.91 -17.69 -7.56
CA GLY A 100 -3.34 -16.44 -8.20
C GLY A 100 -4.86 -16.30 -8.35
N ALA A 101 -5.63 -17.06 -7.57
CA ALA A 101 -7.09 -17.04 -7.59
C ALA A 101 -7.70 -15.83 -6.87
N ILE A 102 -6.87 -15.03 -6.17
CA ILE A 102 -7.30 -13.78 -5.55
C ILE A 102 -6.88 -12.61 -6.42
N VAL A 103 -7.85 -11.91 -7.00
CA VAL A 103 -7.62 -10.67 -7.74
C VAL A 103 -7.43 -9.53 -6.74
N LYS A 104 -6.30 -8.83 -6.85
CA LYS A 104 -5.91 -7.70 -5.99
C LYS A 104 -5.95 -6.43 -6.81
N ARG A 105 -6.73 -5.43 -6.39
CA ARG A 105 -6.74 -4.12 -7.05
C ARG A 105 -6.20 -3.04 -6.14
N TYR A 106 -5.39 -2.18 -6.72
CA TYR A 106 -4.76 -1.05 -6.03
C TYR A 106 -5.08 0.25 -6.77
N ARG A 107 -5.20 1.33 -6.03
CA ARG A 107 -5.13 2.69 -6.56
C ARG A 107 -3.74 3.26 -6.33
N ALA A 108 -3.20 3.91 -7.35
CA ALA A 108 -1.94 4.64 -7.27
C ALA A 108 -2.09 6.03 -7.86
N LEU A 109 -1.58 7.07 -7.17
CA LEU A 109 -1.35 8.38 -7.78
C LEU A 109 0.12 8.47 -8.17
N VAL A 110 0.38 8.77 -9.44
CA VAL A 110 1.75 8.81 -10.01
C VAL A 110 2.08 10.18 -10.57
N ARG A 111 3.38 10.52 -10.62
CA ARG A 111 3.89 11.65 -11.39
C ARG A 111 4.01 11.25 -12.87
N GLY A 112 3.57 12.14 -13.76
CA GLY A 112 3.54 11.88 -15.19
C GLY A 112 2.39 10.94 -15.58
N ALA A 113 2.58 10.23 -16.69
CA ALA A 113 1.63 9.28 -17.24
C ALA A 113 2.38 8.06 -17.80
N PRO A 114 1.80 6.86 -17.72
CA PRO A 114 2.35 5.71 -18.41
C PRO A 114 2.23 5.90 -19.95
N PRO A 115 3.03 5.17 -20.75
CA PRO A 115 3.04 5.31 -22.20
C PRO A 115 1.68 5.00 -22.86
N GLU A 116 0.91 4.10 -22.25
CA GLU A 116 -0.40 3.68 -22.75
C GLU A 116 -1.47 3.83 -21.66
N ARG A 117 -2.73 4.01 -22.07
CA ARG A 117 -3.86 4.12 -21.13
C ARG A 117 -4.11 2.83 -20.33
N ALA A 118 -3.73 1.70 -20.85
CA ALA A 118 -3.75 0.40 -20.18
C ALA A 118 -2.58 -0.44 -20.66
N GLY A 119 -1.98 -1.23 -19.78
CA GLY A 119 -0.82 -2.03 -20.14
C GLY A 119 -0.51 -3.13 -19.14
N LEU A 120 0.48 -3.95 -19.52
CA LEU A 120 1.01 -5.02 -18.70
C LEU A 120 2.53 -4.89 -18.61
N VAL A 121 3.02 -4.51 -17.43
CA VAL A 121 4.46 -4.47 -17.15
C VAL A 121 4.93 -5.88 -16.81
N ARG A 122 5.80 -6.46 -17.67
CA ARG A 122 6.46 -7.74 -17.46
C ARG A 122 7.95 -7.50 -17.24
N ALA A 123 8.34 -7.34 -15.98
CA ALA A 123 9.72 -7.07 -15.64
C ALA A 123 10.12 -7.87 -14.39
N ARG A 124 11.29 -8.55 -14.46
CA ARG A 124 11.79 -9.34 -13.34
C ARG A 124 12.24 -8.44 -12.21
N VAL A 125 11.89 -8.79 -10.98
CA VAL A 125 12.22 -8.01 -9.78
C VAL A 125 13.27 -8.76 -8.96
N VAL A 126 14.32 -8.06 -8.56
CA VAL A 126 15.47 -8.54 -7.79
C VAL A 126 15.81 -7.57 -6.67
N PRO A 127 16.37 -8.01 -5.53
CA PRO A 127 16.92 -7.09 -4.55
C PRO A 127 17.99 -6.18 -5.16
N ASP A 128 17.94 -4.89 -4.85
CA ASP A 128 18.98 -3.95 -5.25
C ASP A 128 20.23 -4.18 -4.38
N ARG A 129 21.34 -4.54 -5.03
CA ARG A 129 22.62 -4.82 -4.33
C ARG A 129 23.28 -3.59 -3.73
N PHE A 130 22.95 -2.42 -4.25
CA PHE A 130 23.56 -1.14 -3.84
C PHE A 130 22.72 -0.38 -2.81
N HIS A 131 21.42 -0.70 -2.72
CA HIS A 131 20.50 -0.02 -1.82
C HIS A 131 19.71 -1.05 -1.00
N PRO A 132 20.18 -1.43 0.18
CA PRO A 132 19.48 -2.38 1.06
C PRO A 132 18.02 -2.01 1.29
N GLY A 133 17.14 -3.01 1.22
CA GLY A 133 15.70 -2.81 1.37
C GLY A 133 14.96 -2.38 0.10
N ARG A 134 15.67 -2.00 -0.97
CA ARG A 134 15.10 -1.72 -2.29
C ARG A 134 15.06 -2.96 -3.17
N MET A 135 14.19 -2.91 -4.16
CA MET A 135 14.12 -3.85 -5.27
C MET A 135 14.44 -3.10 -6.57
N CYS A 136 14.89 -3.79 -7.59
CA CYS A 136 15.07 -3.22 -8.92
C CYS A 136 14.62 -4.19 -10.01
N VAL A 137 14.40 -3.67 -11.21
CA VAL A 137 14.20 -4.49 -12.40
C VAL A 137 15.55 -5.02 -12.86
N GLY A 138 15.67 -6.34 -13.02
CA GLY A 138 16.94 -6.93 -13.45
C GLY A 138 16.97 -8.44 -13.48
N ARG A 139 18.11 -8.99 -13.96
CA ARG A 139 18.43 -10.42 -13.97
C ARG A 139 19.67 -10.69 -13.09
N PRO A 140 19.69 -11.83 -12.35
CA PRO A 140 18.63 -12.82 -12.19
C PRO A 140 17.55 -12.34 -11.21
N GLY A 141 16.30 -12.18 -11.66
CA GLY A 141 15.17 -11.74 -10.86
C GLY A 141 13.98 -12.70 -10.94
N LYS A 142 13.07 -12.62 -9.99
CA LYS A 142 11.81 -13.38 -10.02
C LYS A 142 10.85 -12.74 -11.03
N ARG A 143 10.16 -13.58 -11.82
CA ARG A 143 9.09 -13.10 -12.73
C ARG A 143 8.08 -12.27 -11.95
N ALA A 144 7.73 -11.10 -12.48
CA ALA A 144 6.75 -10.20 -11.93
C ALA A 144 5.94 -9.58 -13.07
N GLU A 145 4.62 -9.48 -12.86
CA GLU A 145 3.67 -8.96 -13.83
C GLU A 145 2.65 -8.07 -13.13
N THR A 146 2.49 -6.85 -13.63
CA THR A 146 1.51 -5.88 -13.11
C THR A 146 0.71 -5.30 -14.28
N ARG A 147 -0.59 -5.52 -14.28
CA ARG A 147 -1.52 -4.83 -15.17
C ARG A 147 -1.83 -3.46 -14.58
N TYR A 148 -1.97 -2.45 -15.44
CA TYR A 148 -2.44 -1.13 -15.03
C TYR A 148 -3.43 -0.57 -16.03
N GLU A 149 -4.26 0.34 -15.56
CA GLU A 149 -5.23 1.11 -16.33
C GLU A 149 -5.27 2.54 -15.80
N VAL A 150 -5.29 3.52 -16.70
CA VAL A 150 -5.49 4.93 -16.36
C VAL A 150 -6.96 5.17 -16.00
N VAL A 151 -7.21 5.45 -14.75
CA VAL A 151 -8.55 5.81 -14.26
C VAL A 151 -8.84 7.28 -14.56
N LYS A 152 -7.85 8.16 -14.29
CA LYS A 152 -7.96 9.60 -14.52
C LYS A 152 -6.57 10.21 -14.73
N ALA A 153 -6.49 11.19 -15.61
CA ALA A 153 -5.26 11.92 -15.90
C ALA A 153 -5.49 13.42 -15.68
N TRP A 154 -4.47 14.09 -15.16
CA TRP A 154 -4.39 15.53 -14.97
C TRP A 154 -3.03 16.02 -15.49
N ARG A 155 -2.85 17.32 -15.55
CA ARG A 155 -1.56 17.89 -15.95
C ARG A 155 -0.45 17.49 -14.99
N GLY A 156 0.47 16.62 -15.46
CA GLY A 156 1.61 16.13 -14.69
C GLY A 156 1.32 14.99 -13.70
N PHE A 157 0.08 14.50 -13.60
CA PHE A 157 -0.32 13.46 -12.64
C PHE A 157 -1.33 12.49 -13.25
N THR A 158 -1.32 11.26 -12.77
CA THR A 158 -2.26 10.24 -13.22
C THR A 158 -2.71 9.36 -12.04
N MET A 159 -3.99 9.02 -12.00
CA MET A 159 -4.52 7.97 -11.14
C MET A 159 -4.61 6.67 -11.93
N LEU A 160 -3.96 5.64 -11.41
CA LEU A 160 -3.93 4.30 -11.99
C LEU A 160 -4.70 3.32 -11.10
N ARG A 161 -5.41 2.39 -11.75
CA ARG A 161 -5.77 1.11 -11.16
C ARG A 161 -4.70 0.11 -11.51
N CYS A 162 -4.15 -0.57 -10.51
CA CYS A 162 -3.10 -1.58 -10.70
C CYS A 162 -3.58 -2.95 -10.21
N GLU A 163 -3.28 -3.99 -10.99
CA GLU A 163 -3.59 -5.37 -10.65
C GLU A 163 -2.29 -6.19 -10.76
N PRO A 164 -1.61 -6.47 -9.63
CA PRO A 164 -0.41 -7.31 -9.63
C PRO A 164 -0.82 -8.78 -9.78
N LEU A 165 -0.44 -9.39 -10.91
CA LEU A 165 -0.68 -10.81 -11.21
C LEU A 165 0.28 -11.73 -10.45
N THR A 166 1.33 -11.18 -9.89
CA THR A 166 2.31 -11.81 -9.00
C THR A 166 2.46 -10.98 -7.73
N GLY A 167 3.12 -11.50 -6.68
CA GLY A 167 3.28 -10.83 -5.39
C GLY A 167 4.74 -10.64 -4.97
N ARG A 168 5.54 -9.84 -5.70
CA ARG A 168 6.93 -9.55 -5.31
C ARG A 168 7.00 -8.31 -4.44
N THR A 169 7.98 -8.27 -3.55
CA THR A 169 8.25 -7.11 -2.70
C THR A 169 8.35 -5.85 -3.56
N HIS A 170 7.67 -4.78 -3.17
CA HIS A 170 7.62 -3.48 -3.86
C HIS A 170 7.21 -3.54 -5.34
N GLN A 171 6.57 -4.62 -5.79
CA GLN A 171 6.35 -4.90 -7.22
C GLN A 171 5.69 -3.74 -7.98
N ILE A 172 4.54 -3.23 -7.51
CA ILE A 172 3.83 -2.12 -8.19
C ILE A 172 4.72 -0.88 -8.24
N ARG A 173 5.39 -0.56 -7.14
CA ARG A 173 6.26 0.61 -7.00
C ARG A 173 7.41 0.58 -8.00
N VAL A 174 8.15 -0.55 -8.06
CA VAL A 174 9.26 -0.78 -9.00
C VAL A 174 8.77 -0.75 -10.45
N HIS A 175 7.64 -1.40 -10.74
CA HIS A 175 7.10 -1.48 -12.09
C HIS A 175 6.63 -0.12 -12.62
N LEU A 176 5.94 0.68 -11.80
CA LEU A 176 5.49 2.02 -12.21
C LEU A 176 6.67 2.97 -12.39
N ALA A 177 7.67 2.92 -11.53
CA ALA A 177 8.90 3.67 -11.71
C ALA A 177 9.66 3.25 -12.98
N HIS A 178 9.72 1.95 -13.28
CA HIS A 178 10.35 1.40 -14.48
C HIS A 178 9.72 1.90 -15.78
N VAL A 179 8.41 2.13 -15.81
CA VAL A 179 7.71 2.69 -16.96
C VAL A 179 7.61 4.22 -16.94
N GLY A 180 8.40 4.90 -16.09
CA GLY A 180 8.55 6.35 -16.05
C GLY A 180 7.46 7.11 -15.31
N CYS A 181 6.60 6.44 -14.55
CA CYS A 181 5.55 7.07 -13.75
C CYS A 181 5.62 6.64 -12.25
N PRO A 182 6.62 7.13 -11.49
CA PRO A 182 6.78 6.79 -10.09
C PRO A 182 5.59 7.28 -9.25
N ILE A 183 5.28 6.52 -8.19
CA ILE A 183 4.19 6.86 -7.27
C ILE A 183 4.57 8.09 -6.44
N LEU A 184 3.61 8.99 -6.21
CA LEU A 184 3.76 10.14 -5.32
C LEU A 184 4.15 9.70 -3.91
N GLY A 185 5.10 10.39 -3.30
CA GLY A 185 5.58 10.09 -1.96
C GLY A 185 6.45 8.83 -1.84
N ASP A 186 6.83 8.22 -2.98
CA ASP A 186 7.73 7.06 -2.96
C ASP A 186 9.19 7.51 -2.84
N ALA A 187 9.76 7.39 -1.63
CA ALA A 187 11.16 7.75 -1.35
C ALA A 187 12.17 6.73 -1.90
N PHE A 188 11.71 5.53 -2.32
CA PHE A 188 12.62 4.50 -2.86
C PHE A 188 12.73 4.55 -4.38
N TYR A 189 11.63 4.82 -5.07
CA TYR A 189 11.51 4.67 -6.52
C TYR A 189 11.12 5.96 -7.23
N GLY A 190 10.85 7.02 -6.48
CA GLY A 190 10.57 8.37 -6.94
C GLY A 190 11.47 9.40 -6.26
N ASP A 191 11.02 10.64 -6.25
CA ASP A 191 11.69 11.76 -5.59
C ASP A 191 11.35 11.89 -4.09
N GLY A 192 10.50 11.01 -3.56
CA GLY A 192 10.00 11.06 -2.19
C GLY A 192 9.00 12.20 -1.92
N ARG A 193 8.76 13.06 -2.90
CA ARG A 193 7.87 14.20 -2.73
C ARG A 193 6.42 13.78 -2.80
N GLY A 194 5.63 14.27 -1.86
CA GLY A 194 4.17 14.24 -1.94
C GLY A 194 3.62 15.24 -2.96
N LEU A 195 2.31 15.47 -2.93
CA LEU A 195 1.66 16.47 -3.76
C LEU A 195 1.50 17.76 -2.96
N MET A 196 2.07 18.86 -3.47
CA MET A 196 1.91 20.20 -2.93
C MET A 196 0.80 20.96 -3.67
N LEU A 197 0.06 21.81 -2.98
CA LEU A 197 -0.96 22.64 -3.62
C LEU A 197 -0.31 23.65 -4.60
N SER A 198 0.88 24.13 -4.28
CA SER A 198 1.67 25.02 -5.12
C SER A 198 2.03 24.43 -6.49
N GLU A 199 2.17 23.09 -6.58
CA GLU A 199 2.47 22.41 -7.85
C GLU A 199 1.30 22.43 -8.84
N ILE A 200 0.07 22.52 -8.36
CA ILE A 200 -1.14 22.38 -9.18
C ILE A 200 -1.96 23.66 -9.29
N LYS A 201 -1.92 24.53 -8.26
CA LYS A 201 -2.69 25.78 -8.25
C LYS A 201 -1.84 26.95 -8.75
N ARG A 202 -2.16 27.47 -9.91
CA ARG A 202 -1.52 28.69 -10.46
C ARG A 202 -1.66 29.86 -9.49
N ARG A 203 -0.58 30.64 -9.32
CA ARG A 203 -0.52 31.80 -8.42
C ARG A 203 -0.85 31.47 -6.96
N TYR A 204 -0.56 30.23 -6.53
CA TYR A 204 -0.66 29.90 -5.12
C TYR A 204 0.36 30.70 -4.32
N ARG A 205 -0.11 31.40 -3.30
CA ARG A 205 0.73 32.08 -2.31
C ARG A 205 0.52 31.37 -0.98
N HIS A 206 1.53 30.76 -0.45
CA HIS A 206 1.50 30.24 0.92
C HIS A 206 1.86 31.39 1.90
N GLY A 207 1.36 31.29 3.14
CA GLY A 207 1.69 32.24 4.22
C GLY A 207 3.14 32.07 4.71
N ALA A 208 3.45 32.62 5.88
CA ALA A 208 4.77 32.55 6.50
C ALA A 208 5.19 31.11 6.87
N ASP A 209 4.22 30.21 7.09
CA ASP A 209 4.48 28.82 7.43
C ASP A 209 4.86 28.00 6.19
N ALA A 210 5.69 26.97 6.41
CA ALA A 210 6.04 26.00 5.38
C ALA A 210 4.79 25.29 4.83
N GLU A 211 4.69 25.15 3.52
CA GLU A 211 3.58 24.44 2.87
C GLU A 211 3.57 22.96 3.27
N ARG A 212 2.39 22.48 3.67
CA ARG A 212 2.18 21.07 3.97
C ARG A 212 1.63 20.32 2.75
N PRO A 213 2.14 19.12 2.44
CA PRO A 213 1.63 18.35 1.30
C PRO A 213 0.17 17.93 1.51
N LEU A 214 -0.61 17.93 0.43
CA LEU A 214 -1.96 17.36 0.39
C LEU A 214 -1.94 15.86 0.68
N ILE A 215 -0.91 15.18 0.15
CA ILE A 215 -0.53 13.81 0.49
C ILE A 215 0.99 13.75 0.58
N GLY A 216 1.53 13.43 1.76
CA GLY A 216 2.98 13.43 2.04
C GLY A 216 3.58 12.04 2.19
N HIS A 217 2.79 10.98 2.01
CA HIS A 217 3.21 9.59 2.09
C HIS A 217 2.98 8.87 0.76
N LEU A 218 3.44 7.62 0.66
CA LEU A 218 3.24 6.78 -0.52
C LEU A 218 1.75 6.74 -0.93
N ALA A 219 1.45 7.21 -2.12
CA ALA A 219 0.10 7.27 -2.67
C ALA A 219 -0.29 5.94 -3.35
N LEU A 220 -0.16 4.83 -2.62
CA LEU A 220 -0.53 3.47 -3.02
C LEU A 220 -1.49 2.86 -1.99
N HIS A 221 -2.64 2.44 -2.47
CA HIS A 221 -3.71 1.89 -1.63
C HIS A 221 -4.24 0.57 -2.19
N ALA A 222 -4.22 -0.49 -1.37
CA ALA A 222 -4.83 -1.79 -1.66
C ALA A 222 -6.36 -1.66 -1.52
N GLU A 223 -7.05 -1.44 -2.64
CA GLU A 223 -8.47 -1.06 -2.68
C GLU A 223 -9.40 -2.25 -2.49
N SER A 224 -9.15 -3.37 -3.19
CA SER A 224 -10.04 -4.52 -3.14
C SER A 224 -9.35 -5.86 -3.33
N LEU A 225 -10.03 -6.90 -2.80
CA LEU A 225 -9.76 -8.31 -3.04
C LEU A 225 -11.03 -8.97 -3.58
N THR A 226 -10.91 -9.70 -4.68
CA THR A 226 -12.00 -10.51 -5.26
C THR A 226 -11.56 -11.97 -5.32
N PHE A 227 -12.35 -12.87 -4.74
CA PHE A 227 -12.01 -14.30 -4.62
C PHE A 227 -13.26 -15.14 -4.31
N GLU A 228 -13.14 -16.46 -4.35
CA GLU A 228 -14.16 -17.39 -3.83
C GLU A 228 -13.92 -17.64 -2.35
N HIS A 229 -14.96 -17.56 -1.54
CA HIS A 229 -14.87 -17.79 -0.10
C HIS A 229 -14.39 -19.21 0.20
N PRO A 230 -13.37 -19.42 1.06
CA PRO A 230 -12.72 -20.71 1.24
C PRO A 230 -13.62 -21.78 1.89
N ALA A 231 -14.67 -21.42 2.61
CA ALA A 231 -15.55 -22.37 3.27
C ALA A 231 -16.71 -22.84 2.38
N ASP A 232 -17.34 -21.93 1.61
CA ASP A 232 -18.58 -22.19 0.88
C ASP A 232 -18.52 -21.90 -0.62
N GLY A 233 -17.41 -21.36 -1.12
CA GLY A 233 -17.20 -21.06 -2.53
C GLY A 233 -17.98 -19.84 -3.07
N ARG A 234 -18.71 -19.09 -2.23
CA ARG A 234 -19.42 -17.90 -2.68
C ARG A 234 -18.44 -16.84 -3.21
N ALA A 235 -18.85 -16.11 -4.25
CA ALA A 235 -18.06 -15.01 -4.78
C ALA A 235 -17.98 -13.87 -3.75
N MET A 236 -16.77 -13.39 -3.50
CA MET A 236 -16.46 -12.32 -2.55
C MET A 236 -15.80 -11.15 -3.25
N GLU A 237 -16.23 -9.95 -2.91
CA GLU A 237 -15.50 -8.71 -3.18
C GLU A 237 -15.48 -7.88 -1.90
N ILE A 238 -14.29 -7.72 -1.31
CA ILE A 238 -14.07 -6.88 -0.13
C ILE A 238 -13.34 -5.63 -0.58
N THR A 239 -13.85 -4.46 -0.20
CA THR A 239 -13.28 -3.16 -0.59
C THR A 239 -13.00 -2.31 0.63
N THR A 240 -12.06 -1.36 0.50
CA THR A 240 -11.81 -0.35 1.53
C THR A 240 -11.56 1.02 0.88
N PRO A 241 -12.08 2.11 1.46
CA PRO A 241 -11.83 3.43 0.94
C PRO A 241 -10.37 3.85 1.15
N PRO A 242 -9.81 4.67 0.26
CA PRO A 242 -8.47 5.20 0.44
C PRO A 242 -8.39 6.16 1.63
N PRO A 243 -7.19 6.41 2.16
CA PRO A 243 -6.99 7.39 3.23
C PRO A 243 -7.49 8.79 2.81
N ARG A 244 -8.00 9.56 3.79
CA ARG A 244 -8.50 10.92 3.55
C ARG A 244 -7.53 11.82 2.77
N ALA A 245 -6.22 11.68 2.99
CA ALA A 245 -5.21 12.45 2.27
C ALA A 245 -5.17 12.10 0.77
N PHE A 246 -5.41 10.83 0.42
CA PHE A 246 -5.50 10.40 -0.97
C PHE A 246 -6.71 11.03 -1.67
N ASP A 247 -7.89 10.96 -1.05
CA ASP A 247 -9.11 11.59 -1.59
C ASP A 247 -8.98 13.11 -1.68
N LEU A 248 -8.31 13.73 -0.70
CA LEU A 248 -8.05 15.16 -0.72
C LEU A 248 -7.17 15.52 -1.94
N ALA A 249 -6.09 14.78 -2.16
CA ALA A 249 -5.21 14.98 -3.31
C ALA A 249 -5.98 14.86 -4.63
N VAL A 250 -6.82 13.85 -4.81
CA VAL A 250 -7.67 13.68 -6.00
C VAL A 250 -8.59 14.87 -6.21
N ARG A 251 -9.31 15.32 -5.17
CA ARG A 251 -10.20 16.47 -5.25
C ARG A 251 -9.50 17.75 -5.67
N TYR A 252 -8.27 17.96 -5.16
CA TYR A 252 -7.49 19.14 -5.52
C TYR A 252 -6.90 19.06 -6.93
N LEU A 253 -6.50 17.87 -7.38
CA LEU A 253 -6.11 17.62 -8.76
C LEU A 253 -7.29 17.93 -9.72
N ASP A 254 -8.49 17.46 -9.38
CA ASP A 254 -9.71 17.76 -10.15
C ASP A 254 -9.99 19.26 -10.28
N ARG A 255 -9.75 19.99 -9.20
CA ARG A 255 -10.05 21.39 -9.14
C ARG A 255 -9.02 22.29 -9.85
N PHE A 256 -7.74 21.89 -9.84
CA PHE A 256 -6.65 22.82 -10.21
C PHE A 256 -5.72 22.29 -11.30
N ALA A 257 -5.75 21.01 -11.65
CA ALA A 257 -4.84 20.39 -12.62
C ALA A 257 -5.55 19.76 -13.83
N GLY A 258 -6.86 19.88 -13.90
CA GLY A 258 -7.68 19.43 -15.03
C GLY A 258 -7.48 20.26 -16.29
#